data_accebdd981cd0c5eab45bd2ebe99bf3f
#
_entry.id   accebdd981cd0c5eab45bd2ebe99bf3f
#
_cell.length_a   1.000
_cell.length_b   1.000
_cell.length_c   1.000
_cell.angle_alpha   90.00
_cell.angle_beta   90.00
_cell.angle_gamma   90.00
#
_symmetry.space_group_name_H-M   'P 1'
#
loop_
_entity.id
_entity.type
_entity.pdbx_description
1 polymer ?
#
loop_
_entity_poly.entity_id
_entity_poly.type
_entity_poly.pdbx_seq_one_letter_code
_entity_poly.pdbx_strand_id
1 'polypeptide(L)'
;NIRIAGDQLPDAFMGVGFSNYDIANYGADGTFLDLTPYINAEIMPNLTKILDEHPNIRAAITMSDGCIYGLPAAEQMGTAGIGDDEDYSIFTIPQFSMINKRWLDELGLEVPTTLDELHTALKAFKDNDMSAKVYGNAPGSTIPMSTGFDEWCWGQNIFYAGFGFTNWPNDVCNDLVLQKDGKCRFVCAEDNYRKAVTYFHDWYAEGLMDVEMFSQDTNQLLAKGAQGYLGVST
;
A
#
# COMPACT_ATOMS: atom_id res chain seq x y z
N ASN A 1 21.25 -9.12 -5.32
CA ASN A 1 22.06 -10.09 -4.54
C ASN A 1 23.05 -10.90 -5.41
N ILE A 2 22.68 -11.43 -6.60
CA ILE A 2 23.57 -12.25 -7.45
C ILE A 2 24.83 -11.48 -7.91
N ARG A 3 24.69 -10.20 -8.26
CA ARG A 3 25.85 -9.37 -8.69
C ARG A 3 26.79 -9.06 -7.53
N ILE A 4 26.27 -8.85 -6.35
CA ILE A 4 27.06 -8.63 -5.13
C ILE A 4 27.85 -9.89 -4.80
N ALA A 5 27.21 -11.07 -4.82
CA ALA A 5 27.86 -12.35 -4.59
C ALA A 5 28.88 -12.74 -5.67
N GLY A 6 28.75 -12.17 -6.88
CA GLY A 6 29.65 -12.45 -8.02
C GLY A 6 30.81 -11.45 -8.18
N ASP A 7 31.04 -10.58 -7.24
CA ASP A 7 32.09 -9.51 -7.28
C ASP A 7 32.00 -8.60 -8.52
N GLN A 8 30.77 -8.43 -9.04
CA GLN A 8 30.48 -7.57 -10.20
C GLN A 8 29.62 -6.38 -9.73
N LEU A 9 30.18 -5.57 -8.85
CA LEU A 9 29.49 -4.42 -8.29
C LEU A 9 29.36 -3.31 -9.33
N PRO A 10 28.18 -2.73 -9.53
CA PRO A 10 28.02 -1.46 -10.21
C PRO A 10 28.52 -0.30 -9.32
N ASP A 11 28.81 0.84 -9.93
CA ASP A 11 29.22 2.04 -9.17
C ASP A 11 28.10 2.56 -8.26
N ALA A 12 26.84 2.33 -8.62
CA ALA A 12 25.68 2.71 -7.83
C ALA A 12 24.50 1.75 -8.07
N PHE A 13 23.67 1.60 -7.05
CA PHE A 13 22.37 0.92 -7.13
C PHE A 13 21.25 1.96 -7.06
N MET A 14 20.23 1.81 -7.89
CA MET A 14 19.08 2.69 -7.92
C MET A 14 17.79 1.88 -8.11
N GLY A 15 16.79 2.09 -7.25
CA GLY A 15 15.49 1.44 -7.36
C GLY A 15 15.52 -0.09 -7.14
N VAL A 16 16.49 -0.62 -6.39
CA VAL A 16 16.68 -2.07 -6.19
C VAL A 16 15.85 -2.63 -5.04
N GLY A 17 15.37 -1.76 -4.13
CA GLY A 17 14.55 -2.19 -2.99
C GLY A 17 15.32 -2.99 -1.94
N PHE A 18 16.54 -2.58 -1.59
CA PHE A 18 17.26 -3.19 -0.47
C PHE A 18 16.51 -2.98 0.84
N SER A 19 16.39 -4.04 1.63
CA SER A 19 15.88 -3.94 2.99
C SER A 19 16.87 -3.20 3.90
N ASN A 20 16.37 -2.65 5.01
CA ASN A 20 17.26 -2.03 6.02
C ASN A 20 18.31 -3.03 6.54
N TYR A 21 17.96 -4.31 6.60
CA TYR A 21 18.88 -5.38 6.98
C TYR A 21 20.00 -5.55 5.93
N ASP A 22 19.66 -5.56 4.64
CA ASP A 22 20.66 -5.64 3.56
C ASP A 22 21.59 -4.44 3.58
N ILE A 23 21.03 -3.22 3.75
CA ILE A 23 21.81 -1.98 3.80
C ILE A 23 22.79 -2.01 4.97
N ALA A 24 22.33 -2.43 6.15
CA ALA A 24 23.18 -2.53 7.32
C ALA A 24 24.32 -3.54 7.15
N ASN A 25 24.02 -4.72 6.59
CA ASN A 25 25.04 -5.76 6.38
C ASN A 25 26.07 -5.36 5.32
N TYR A 26 25.61 -4.88 4.15
CA TYR A 26 26.52 -4.45 3.07
C TYR A 26 27.30 -3.17 3.42
N GLY A 27 26.76 -2.35 4.32
CA GLY A 27 27.48 -1.23 4.90
C GLY A 27 28.57 -1.72 5.85
N ALA A 28 28.25 -2.64 6.76
CA ALA A 28 29.19 -3.15 7.75
C ALA A 28 30.35 -3.95 7.13
N ASP A 29 30.11 -4.67 6.03
CA ASP A 29 31.16 -5.43 5.32
C ASP A 29 31.96 -4.61 4.31
N GLY A 30 31.59 -3.32 4.13
CA GLY A 30 32.29 -2.38 3.23
C GLY A 30 31.89 -2.50 1.75
N THR A 31 30.85 -3.26 1.43
CA THR A 31 30.29 -3.34 0.07
C THR A 31 29.62 -2.00 -0.31
N PHE A 32 28.95 -1.37 0.64
CA PHE A 32 28.39 -0.03 0.46
C PHE A 32 29.29 1.02 1.11
N LEU A 33 29.50 2.11 0.39
CA LEU A 33 30.30 3.24 0.87
C LEU A 33 29.53 4.00 1.98
N ASP A 34 30.23 4.27 3.08
CA ASP A 34 29.72 5.25 4.05
C ASP A 34 29.67 6.64 3.42
N LEU A 35 28.47 7.18 3.28
CA LEU A 35 28.20 8.49 2.69
C LEU A 35 28.26 9.61 3.72
N THR A 36 28.30 9.30 5.02
CA THR A 36 28.26 10.29 6.11
C THR A 36 29.29 11.41 5.94
N PRO A 37 30.58 11.13 5.62
CA PRO A 37 31.59 12.17 5.43
C PRO A 37 31.33 13.09 4.23
N TYR A 38 30.54 12.64 3.27
CA TYR A 38 30.25 13.37 2.03
C TYR A 38 28.99 14.24 2.12
N ILE A 39 28.13 14.01 3.13
CA ILE A 39 26.91 14.78 3.35
C ILE A 39 27.25 16.03 4.15
N ASN A 40 27.75 17.02 3.45
CA ASN A 40 28.13 18.32 3.99
C ASN A 40 27.87 19.45 2.98
N ALA A 41 27.94 20.70 3.44
CA ALA A 41 27.62 21.88 2.62
C ALA A 41 28.57 22.09 1.42
N GLU A 42 29.76 21.51 1.43
CA GLU A 42 30.73 21.61 0.34
C GLU A 42 30.48 20.63 -0.77
N ILE A 43 30.17 19.37 -0.42
CA ILE A 43 30.01 18.26 -1.38
C ILE A 43 28.55 18.06 -1.81
N MET A 44 27.62 18.07 -0.84
CA MET A 44 26.18 17.85 -1.07
C MET A 44 25.32 18.97 -0.43
N PRO A 45 25.45 20.24 -0.88
CA PRO A 45 24.80 21.37 -0.22
C PRO A 45 23.29 21.27 -0.12
N ASN A 46 22.63 20.81 -1.20
CA ASN A 46 21.17 20.71 -1.23
C ASN A 46 20.65 19.61 -0.30
N LEU A 47 21.27 18.42 -0.34
CA LEU A 47 20.90 17.33 0.54
C LEU A 47 21.16 17.67 2.01
N THR A 48 22.31 18.26 2.31
CA THR A 48 22.66 18.70 3.66
C THR A 48 21.60 19.64 4.22
N LYS A 49 21.21 20.64 3.43
CA LYS A 49 20.16 21.60 3.81
C LYS A 49 18.85 20.87 4.12
N ILE A 50 18.38 19.95 3.25
CA ILE A 50 17.14 19.19 3.46
C ILE A 50 17.23 18.36 4.74
N LEU A 51 18.34 17.67 4.96
CA LEU A 51 18.51 16.81 6.15
C LEU A 51 18.64 17.62 7.44
N ASP A 52 19.12 18.85 7.37
CA ASP A 52 19.21 19.77 8.53
C ASP A 52 17.83 20.38 8.85
N GLU A 53 17.04 20.70 7.84
CA GLU A 53 15.66 21.17 7.97
C GLU A 53 14.70 20.04 8.41
N HIS A 54 15.02 18.79 8.06
CA HIS A 54 14.21 17.61 8.36
C HIS A 54 15.01 16.52 9.10
N PRO A 55 15.29 16.71 10.41
CA PRO A 55 16.11 15.77 11.19
C PRO A 55 15.51 14.36 11.30
N ASN A 56 14.21 14.22 11.14
CA ASN A 56 13.54 12.92 11.06
C ASN A 56 13.95 12.13 9.81
N ILE A 57 14.16 12.79 8.66
CA ILE A 57 14.65 12.14 7.44
C ILE A 57 16.09 11.67 7.67
N ARG A 58 16.95 12.55 8.23
CA ARG A 58 18.32 12.16 8.59
C ARG A 58 18.34 10.94 9.51
N ALA A 59 17.51 10.94 10.56
CA ALA A 59 17.42 9.81 11.48
C ALA A 59 16.95 8.52 10.79
N ALA A 60 16.00 8.63 9.85
CA ALA A 60 15.46 7.45 9.14
C ALA A 60 16.48 6.77 8.21
N ILE A 61 17.44 7.50 7.65
CA ILE A 61 18.49 6.97 6.75
C ILE A 61 19.80 6.64 7.49
N THR A 62 19.92 6.98 8.78
CA THR A 62 21.10 6.67 9.58
C THR A 62 20.96 5.28 10.18
N MET A 63 21.89 4.39 9.86
CA MET A 63 21.92 3.04 10.40
C MET A 63 22.35 3.04 11.88
N SER A 64 22.20 1.89 12.54
CA SER A 64 22.48 1.73 13.97
C SER A 64 23.96 1.96 14.35
N ASP A 65 24.86 1.86 13.39
CA ASP A 65 26.29 2.18 13.52
C ASP A 65 26.60 3.67 13.40
N GLY A 66 25.60 4.50 13.10
CA GLY A 66 25.73 5.94 12.91
C GLY A 66 26.08 6.35 11.49
N CYS A 67 26.21 5.42 10.56
CA CYS A 67 26.57 5.67 9.16
C CYS A 67 25.34 5.76 8.25
N ILE A 68 25.51 6.42 7.11
CA ILE A 68 24.52 6.55 6.05
C ILE A 68 25.08 5.88 4.80
N TYR A 69 24.41 4.82 4.32
CA TYR A 69 24.85 4.02 3.17
C TYR A 69 24.00 4.23 1.92
N GLY A 70 22.95 5.02 1.99
CA GLY A 70 22.07 5.29 0.88
C GLY A 70 21.44 6.68 0.93
N LEU A 71 21.20 7.24 -0.24
CA LEU A 71 20.46 8.49 -0.35
C LEU A 71 18.95 8.20 -0.28
N PRO A 72 18.16 9.02 0.44
CA PRO A 72 16.73 8.79 0.54
C PRO A 72 16.05 9.03 -0.81
N ALA A 73 15.12 8.16 -1.16
CA ALA A 73 14.07 8.50 -2.12
C ALA A 73 13.01 9.29 -1.35
N ALA A 74 13.22 10.58 -1.20
CA ALA A 74 12.24 11.46 -0.57
C ALA A 74 11.30 11.98 -1.66
N GLU A 75 10.06 11.55 -1.62
CA GLU A 75 8.99 12.20 -2.36
C GLU A 75 8.41 13.30 -1.48
N GLN A 76 8.16 14.47 -2.08
CA GLN A 76 7.44 15.53 -1.40
C GLN A 76 6.00 15.05 -1.18
N MET A 77 5.75 14.53 0.00
CA MET A 77 4.40 14.30 0.48
C MET A 77 3.88 15.67 0.90
N GLY A 78 3.11 16.30 0.03
CA GLY A 78 2.42 17.55 0.37
C GLY A 78 1.67 17.37 1.69
N THR A 79 1.49 18.44 2.42
CA THR A 79 0.71 18.48 3.67
C THR A 79 -0.78 18.31 3.39
N ALA A 80 -1.12 17.32 2.60
CA ALA A 80 -2.41 16.90 2.10
C ALA A 80 -3.61 17.51 2.84
N GLY A 81 -4.06 18.67 2.39
CA GLY A 81 -5.29 19.30 2.91
C GLY A 81 -5.21 19.88 4.31
N ILE A 82 -4.02 20.01 4.88
CA ILE A 82 -3.78 20.62 6.18
C ILE A 82 -3.02 21.92 5.95
N GLY A 83 -3.76 23.03 5.80
CA GLY A 83 -3.21 24.35 5.61
C GLY A 83 -3.35 24.88 4.20
N ASP A 84 -2.84 26.10 3.99
CA ASP A 84 -2.93 26.83 2.71
C ASP A 84 -1.87 26.40 1.68
N ASP A 85 -1.17 25.29 1.90
CA ASP A 85 -0.16 24.76 0.99
C ASP A 85 -0.79 24.09 -0.22
N GLU A 86 -0.54 24.66 -1.38
CA GLU A 86 -1.04 24.18 -2.68
C GLU A 86 -0.22 23.03 -3.24
N ASP A 87 0.81 22.55 -2.54
CA ASP A 87 1.69 21.49 -3.01
C ASP A 87 1.11 20.10 -2.70
N TYR A 88 0.33 19.58 -3.66
CA TYR A 88 -0.18 18.22 -3.61
C TYR A 88 0.74 17.26 -4.39
N SER A 89 1.16 16.17 -3.76
CA SER A 89 1.78 15.06 -4.47
C SER A 89 0.74 13.97 -4.76
N ILE A 90 0.69 13.51 -6.00
CA ILE A 90 -0.16 12.37 -6.39
C ILE A 90 0.22 11.10 -5.61
N PHE A 91 1.46 11.00 -5.16
CA PHE A 91 1.97 9.89 -4.38
C PHE A 91 1.52 9.90 -2.91
N THR A 92 0.86 10.97 -2.47
CA THR A 92 0.26 11.05 -1.12
C THR A 92 -0.89 10.05 -0.96
N ILE A 93 -1.53 9.68 -2.07
CA ILE A 93 -2.63 8.71 -2.09
C ILE A 93 -2.28 7.63 -3.12
N PRO A 94 -1.50 6.61 -2.75
CA PRO A 94 -1.00 5.60 -3.69
C PRO A 94 -2.04 4.56 -4.09
N GLN A 95 -3.13 4.46 -3.35
CA GLN A 95 -4.17 3.48 -3.60
C GLN A 95 -5.57 4.11 -3.55
N PHE A 96 -6.43 3.63 -4.43
CA PHE A 96 -7.81 4.06 -4.53
C PHE A 96 -8.71 2.83 -4.52
N SER A 97 -9.78 2.87 -3.74
CA SER A 97 -10.91 1.98 -3.95
C SER A 97 -11.79 2.52 -5.06
N MET A 98 -12.09 1.70 -6.03
CA MET A 98 -12.95 2.03 -7.14
C MET A 98 -14.23 1.20 -7.08
N ILE A 99 -15.38 1.84 -7.31
CA ILE A 99 -16.67 1.16 -7.41
C ILE A 99 -17.26 1.36 -8.80
N ASN A 100 -17.89 0.34 -9.35
CA ASN A 100 -18.54 0.39 -10.64
C ASN A 100 -19.81 1.25 -10.57
N LYS A 101 -19.64 2.54 -10.88
CA LYS A 101 -20.73 3.52 -10.84
C LYS A 101 -21.91 3.13 -11.74
N ARG A 102 -21.63 2.51 -12.89
CA ARG A 102 -22.69 2.05 -13.80
C ARG A 102 -23.59 0.99 -13.18
N TRP A 103 -23.02 0.11 -12.34
CA TRP A 103 -23.80 -0.88 -11.62
C TRP A 103 -24.67 -0.26 -10.53
N LEU A 104 -24.12 0.75 -9.82
CA LEU A 104 -24.90 1.51 -8.84
C LEU A 104 -26.08 2.21 -9.53
N ASP A 105 -25.84 2.91 -10.63
CA ASP A 105 -26.88 3.64 -11.37
C ASP A 105 -27.98 2.71 -11.90
N GLU A 106 -27.60 1.55 -12.42
CA GLU A 106 -28.56 0.55 -12.92
C GLU A 106 -29.44 -0.03 -11.81
N LEU A 107 -28.95 -0.07 -10.59
CA LEU A 107 -29.66 -0.54 -9.42
C LEU A 107 -30.32 0.59 -8.62
N GLY A 108 -30.13 1.85 -9.01
CA GLY A 108 -30.64 3.01 -8.27
C GLY A 108 -30.01 3.17 -6.88
N LEU A 109 -28.76 2.74 -6.72
CA LEU A 109 -28.03 2.83 -5.47
C LEU A 109 -27.12 4.06 -5.44
N GLU A 110 -27.02 4.68 -4.28
CA GLU A 110 -26.04 5.74 -4.02
C GLU A 110 -24.63 5.15 -3.81
N VAL A 111 -23.60 5.99 -3.93
CA VAL A 111 -22.23 5.60 -3.60
C VAL A 111 -22.13 5.33 -2.10
N PRO A 112 -21.69 4.13 -1.69
CA PRO A 112 -21.61 3.77 -0.27
C PRO A 112 -20.59 4.65 0.46
N THR A 113 -20.94 5.09 1.65
CA THR A 113 -20.11 5.91 2.56
C THR A 113 -19.69 5.15 3.81
N THR A 114 -20.27 3.98 4.05
CA THR A 114 -19.96 3.09 5.17
C THR A 114 -19.73 1.66 4.68
N LEU A 115 -19.07 0.84 5.51
CA LEU A 115 -18.85 -0.58 5.20
C LEU A 115 -20.18 -1.35 5.08
N ASP A 116 -21.19 -1.01 5.87
CA ASP A 116 -22.50 -1.66 5.82
C ASP A 116 -23.26 -1.31 4.53
N GLU A 117 -23.15 -0.07 4.06
CA GLU A 117 -23.69 0.35 2.78
C GLU A 117 -22.95 -0.33 1.63
N LEU A 118 -21.61 -0.46 1.74
CA LEU A 118 -20.79 -1.19 0.78
C LEU A 118 -21.19 -2.66 0.73
N HIS A 119 -21.35 -3.32 1.88
CA HIS A 119 -21.85 -4.70 1.96
C HIS A 119 -23.18 -4.86 1.23
N THR A 120 -24.12 -3.93 1.46
CA THR A 120 -25.44 -3.91 0.80
C THR A 120 -25.29 -3.80 -0.72
N ALA A 121 -24.41 -2.91 -1.21
CA ALA A 121 -24.15 -2.75 -2.64
C ALA A 121 -23.52 -4.00 -3.25
N LEU A 122 -22.54 -4.62 -2.58
CA LEU A 122 -21.91 -5.86 -3.05
C LEU A 122 -22.92 -7.01 -3.16
N LYS A 123 -23.81 -7.15 -2.19
CA LYS A 123 -24.92 -8.13 -2.27
C LYS A 123 -25.81 -7.85 -3.47
N ALA A 124 -26.20 -6.59 -3.67
CA ALA A 124 -27.05 -6.23 -4.81
C ALA A 124 -26.34 -6.50 -6.15
N PHE A 125 -25.03 -6.28 -6.26
CA PHE A 125 -24.24 -6.63 -7.44
C PHE A 125 -24.28 -8.12 -7.75
N LYS A 126 -24.07 -8.94 -6.71
CA LYS A 126 -24.12 -10.40 -6.82
C LYS A 126 -25.51 -10.90 -7.21
N ASP A 127 -26.52 -10.50 -6.45
CA ASP A 127 -27.88 -11.01 -6.57
C ASP A 127 -28.52 -10.66 -7.93
N ASN A 128 -28.09 -9.56 -8.55
CA ASN A 128 -28.54 -9.13 -9.87
C ASN A 128 -27.60 -9.53 -11.02
N ASP A 129 -26.53 -10.25 -10.75
CA ASP A 129 -25.50 -10.66 -11.73
C ASP A 129 -25.10 -9.51 -12.67
N MET A 130 -24.59 -8.43 -12.08
CA MET A 130 -24.41 -7.15 -12.75
C MET A 130 -23.45 -7.18 -13.93
N SER A 131 -22.46 -8.06 -13.93
CA SER A 131 -21.57 -8.27 -15.06
C SER A 131 -22.32 -8.82 -16.28
N ALA A 132 -23.12 -9.83 -16.08
CA ALA A 132 -23.98 -10.38 -17.14
C ALA A 132 -25.04 -9.34 -17.59
N LYS A 133 -25.70 -8.70 -16.64
CA LYS A 133 -26.78 -7.75 -16.91
C LYS A 133 -26.32 -6.52 -17.69
N VAL A 134 -25.17 -5.95 -17.33
CA VAL A 134 -24.72 -4.64 -17.87
C VAL A 134 -23.81 -4.80 -19.07
N TYR A 135 -22.97 -5.82 -19.08
CA TYR A 135 -21.95 -6.02 -20.12
C TYR A 135 -22.22 -7.21 -21.03
N GLY A 136 -23.24 -8.02 -20.74
CA GLY A 136 -23.58 -9.21 -21.53
C GLY A 136 -22.63 -10.37 -21.34
N ASN A 137 -21.91 -10.39 -20.24
CA ASN A 137 -21.02 -11.49 -19.89
C ASN A 137 -21.79 -12.77 -19.54
N ALA A 138 -21.09 -13.89 -19.37
CA ALA A 138 -21.72 -15.16 -19.01
C ALA A 138 -22.46 -15.04 -17.66
N PRO A 139 -23.59 -15.74 -17.49
CA PRO A 139 -24.28 -15.79 -16.20
C PRO A 139 -23.35 -16.26 -15.09
N GLY A 140 -23.40 -15.59 -13.93
CA GLY A 140 -22.56 -15.88 -12.78
C GLY A 140 -21.14 -15.31 -12.88
N SER A 141 -20.85 -14.41 -13.84
CA SER A 141 -19.53 -13.78 -14.01
C SER A 141 -19.31 -12.58 -13.09
N THR A 142 -20.30 -12.17 -12.33
CA THR A 142 -20.17 -11.04 -11.41
C THR A 142 -19.26 -11.37 -10.24
N ILE A 143 -18.21 -10.59 -10.09
CA ILE A 143 -17.32 -10.56 -8.93
C ILE A 143 -17.63 -9.26 -8.18
N PRO A 144 -18.36 -9.31 -7.05
CA PRO A 144 -18.77 -8.08 -6.37
C PRO A 144 -17.58 -7.24 -5.94
N MET A 145 -16.54 -7.88 -5.40
CA MET A 145 -15.30 -7.22 -4.99
C MET A 145 -14.10 -8.11 -5.25
N SER A 146 -13.02 -7.53 -5.77
CA SER A 146 -11.73 -8.19 -5.90
C SER A 146 -10.58 -7.24 -5.56
N THR A 147 -9.49 -7.82 -5.10
CA THR A 147 -8.24 -7.12 -4.79
C THR A 147 -7.06 -8.04 -5.08
N GLY A 148 -5.86 -7.49 -5.17
CA GLY A 148 -4.63 -8.26 -5.21
C GLY A 148 -3.91 -8.28 -3.86
N PHE A 149 -3.08 -9.30 -3.68
CA PHE A 149 -2.20 -9.47 -2.52
C PHE A 149 -0.72 -9.57 -2.93
N ASP A 150 -0.41 -9.20 -4.17
CA ASP A 150 0.98 -9.12 -4.59
C ASP A 150 1.68 -7.89 -3.99
N GLU A 151 2.98 -7.74 -4.26
CA GLU A 151 3.83 -6.68 -3.68
C GLU A 151 3.32 -5.25 -3.96
N TRP A 152 2.36 -5.08 -4.86
CA TRP A 152 1.85 -3.78 -5.30
C TRP A 152 0.37 -3.56 -4.99
N CYS A 153 -0.38 -4.62 -4.70
CA CYS A 153 -1.82 -4.58 -4.50
C CYS A 153 -2.19 -5.06 -3.09
N TRP A 154 -2.48 -4.13 -2.19
CA TRP A 154 -2.73 -4.39 -0.77
C TRP A 154 -4.11 -3.97 -0.35
N GLY A 155 -5.00 -4.15 -1.30
CA GLY A 155 -6.30 -3.55 -1.34
C GLY A 155 -7.20 -3.76 -0.15
N GLN A 156 -7.10 -4.87 0.57
CA GLN A 156 -7.93 -5.06 1.76
C GLN A 156 -7.57 -4.12 2.90
N ASN A 157 -6.31 -3.68 2.99
CA ASN A 157 -5.86 -2.84 4.11
C ASN A 157 -6.58 -1.48 4.16
N ILE A 158 -7.05 -0.99 2.99
CA ILE A 158 -7.82 0.25 2.93
C ILE A 158 -9.12 0.16 3.74
N PHE A 159 -9.73 -1.03 3.79
CA PHE A 159 -10.96 -1.25 4.54
C PHE A 159 -10.72 -1.46 6.04
N TYR A 160 -9.52 -1.86 6.43
CA TYR A 160 -9.16 -1.98 7.84
C TYR A 160 -9.10 -0.63 8.55
N ALA A 161 -9.01 0.48 7.79
CA ALA A 161 -9.15 1.83 8.33
C ALA A 161 -10.50 2.03 9.05
N GLY A 162 -11.57 1.39 8.60
CA GLY A 162 -12.88 1.39 9.27
C GLY A 162 -12.86 0.78 10.68
N PHE A 163 -11.83 0.01 11.01
CA PHE A 163 -11.61 -0.59 12.33
C PHE A 163 -10.52 0.12 13.13
N GLY A 164 -10.04 1.28 12.66
CA GLY A 164 -9.06 2.11 13.34
C GLY A 164 -7.60 1.77 13.01
N PHE A 165 -7.34 1.02 11.93
CA PHE A 165 -6.00 0.71 11.46
C PHE A 165 -5.66 1.59 10.25
N THR A 166 -4.56 2.33 10.37
CA THR A 166 -4.04 3.22 9.30
C THR A 166 -2.70 2.72 8.78
N ASN A 167 -2.52 1.39 8.79
CA ASN A 167 -1.26 0.81 8.37
C ASN A 167 -1.03 1.05 6.89
N TRP A 168 0.10 1.67 6.62
CA TRP A 168 0.65 1.71 5.30
C TRP A 168 1.06 0.29 4.87
N PRO A 169 0.83 -0.05 3.64
CA PRO A 169 1.07 -1.40 3.14
C PRO A 169 2.48 -1.94 3.33
N ASN A 170 3.52 -1.11 3.32
CA ASN A 170 4.91 -1.55 3.52
C ASN A 170 5.22 -2.00 4.95
N ASP A 171 4.33 -1.69 5.90
CA ASP A 171 4.46 -2.14 7.26
C ASP A 171 3.79 -3.52 7.50
N VAL A 172 3.23 -4.13 6.45
CA VAL A 172 2.60 -5.46 6.53
C VAL A 172 3.55 -6.52 7.09
N CYS A 173 4.82 -6.42 6.75
CA CYS A 173 5.82 -7.32 7.32
C CYS A 173 6.01 -7.12 8.82
N ASN A 174 5.55 -6.02 9.36
CA ASN A 174 5.83 -5.64 10.73
C ASN A 174 4.59 -5.58 11.62
N ASP A 175 3.37 -5.52 11.06
CA ASP A 175 2.09 -5.45 11.79
C ASP A 175 2.14 -4.57 13.05
N LEU A 176 3.06 -3.61 13.04
CA LEU A 176 3.35 -2.72 14.15
C LEU A 176 2.75 -1.35 13.86
N VAL A 177 1.98 -0.85 14.79
CA VAL A 177 1.46 0.52 14.75
C VAL A 177 2.12 1.33 15.85
N LEU A 178 2.76 2.44 15.47
CA LEU A 178 3.18 3.43 16.42
C LEU A 178 1.96 4.27 16.82
N GLN A 179 1.66 4.28 18.13
CA GLN A 179 0.56 5.08 18.68
C GLN A 179 0.98 6.52 18.97
N LYS A 180 -0.02 7.39 19.16
CA LYS A 180 0.22 8.78 19.58
C LYS A 180 0.97 8.92 20.92
N ASP A 181 0.95 7.90 21.75
CA ASP A 181 1.68 7.82 23.03
C ASP A 181 3.12 7.27 22.87
N GLY A 182 3.57 7.07 21.64
CA GLY A 182 4.90 6.55 21.34
C GLY A 182 5.11 5.07 21.59
N LYS A 183 4.04 4.30 21.87
CA LYS A 183 4.13 2.85 22.08
C LYS A 183 3.89 2.11 20.78
N CYS A 184 4.75 1.14 20.51
CA CYS A 184 4.51 0.16 19.44
C CYS A 184 3.50 -0.89 19.90
N ARG A 185 2.55 -1.23 19.04
CA ARG A 185 1.58 -2.29 19.25
C ARG A 185 1.66 -3.29 18.11
N PHE A 186 1.51 -4.56 18.44
CA PHE A 186 1.36 -5.61 17.44
C PHE A 186 -0.11 -5.71 17.04
N VAL A 187 -0.42 -5.24 15.83
CA VAL A 187 -1.80 -5.04 15.34
C VAL A 187 -2.58 -6.34 15.34
N CYS A 188 -1.97 -7.45 14.94
CA CYS A 188 -2.67 -8.74 14.87
C CYS A 188 -3.15 -9.27 16.24
N ALA A 189 -2.61 -8.71 17.34
CA ALA A 189 -3.06 -9.05 18.70
C ALA A 189 -4.24 -8.21 19.19
N GLU A 190 -4.67 -7.21 18.42
CA GLU A 190 -5.72 -6.29 18.79
C GLU A 190 -7.12 -6.86 18.55
N ASP A 191 -8.05 -6.59 19.46
CA ASP A 191 -9.45 -7.02 19.29
C ASP A 191 -10.11 -6.44 18.04
N ASN A 192 -9.76 -5.20 17.69
CA ASN A 192 -10.29 -4.58 16.47
C ASN A 192 -9.76 -5.23 15.19
N TYR A 193 -8.52 -5.74 15.18
CA TYR A 193 -8.01 -6.52 14.06
C TYR A 193 -8.82 -7.80 13.88
N ARG A 194 -9.08 -8.52 14.97
CA ARG A 194 -9.94 -9.72 14.95
C ARG A 194 -11.32 -9.39 14.40
N LYS A 195 -11.93 -8.26 14.80
CA LYS A 195 -13.23 -7.81 14.28
C LYS A 195 -13.17 -7.56 12.78
N ALA A 196 -12.12 -6.87 12.30
CA ALA A 196 -11.93 -6.61 10.87
C ALA A 196 -11.81 -7.93 10.07
N VAL A 197 -10.95 -8.85 10.50
CA VAL A 197 -10.75 -10.14 9.85
C VAL A 197 -12.06 -10.94 9.84
N THR A 198 -12.81 -10.96 10.96
CA THR A 198 -14.10 -11.66 11.02
C THR A 198 -15.11 -11.05 10.06
N TYR A 199 -15.17 -9.71 9.98
CA TYR A 199 -16.08 -9.00 9.10
C TYR A 199 -15.82 -9.34 7.61
N PHE A 200 -14.58 -9.34 7.19
CA PHE A 200 -14.23 -9.69 5.81
C PHE A 200 -14.29 -11.21 5.53
N HIS A 201 -14.04 -12.04 6.53
CA HIS A 201 -14.29 -13.47 6.44
C HIS A 201 -15.77 -13.74 6.12
N ASP A 202 -16.69 -13.04 6.76
CA ASP A 202 -18.12 -13.19 6.51
C ASP A 202 -18.46 -12.75 5.07
N TRP A 203 -17.89 -11.65 4.57
CA TRP A 203 -18.05 -11.24 3.17
C TRP A 203 -17.53 -12.29 2.18
N TYR A 204 -16.39 -12.91 2.49
CA TYR A 204 -15.85 -14.01 1.68
C TYR A 204 -16.78 -15.22 1.71
N ALA A 205 -17.27 -15.62 2.86
CA ALA A 205 -18.20 -16.73 3.04
C ALA A 205 -19.54 -16.47 2.32
N GLU A 206 -20.01 -15.23 2.26
CA GLU A 206 -21.18 -14.82 1.48
C GLU A 206 -20.91 -14.81 -0.04
N GLY A 207 -19.67 -15.00 -0.47
CA GLY A 207 -19.26 -14.93 -1.88
C GLY A 207 -19.33 -13.52 -2.46
N LEU A 208 -19.06 -12.51 -1.63
CA LEU A 208 -18.97 -11.10 -2.03
C LEU A 208 -17.54 -10.72 -2.43
N MET A 209 -16.57 -11.54 -2.07
CA MET A 209 -15.17 -11.37 -2.42
C MET A 209 -14.71 -12.42 -3.42
N ASP A 210 -13.80 -12.04 -4.29
CA ASP A 210 -13.23 -12.93 -5.30
C ASP A 210 -12.51 -14.11 -4.64
N VAL A 211 -12.84 -15.32 -5.04
CA VAL A 211 -12.22 -16.54 -4.50
C VAL A 211 -10.74 -16.68 -4.89
N GLU A 212 -10.34 -16.02 -5.98
CA GLU A 212 -8.95 -16.03 -6.47
C GLU A 212 -8.10 -14.88 -5.91
N MET A 213 -8.68 -14.00 -5.10
CA MET A 213 -7.99 -12.79 -4.60
C MET A 213 -6.66 -13.10 -3.88
N PHE A 214 -6.53 -14.26 -3.25
CA PHE A 214 -5.31 -14.66 -2.54
C PHE A 214 -4.23 -15.31 -3.42
N SER A 215 -4.53 -15.58 -4.69
CA SER A 215 -3.64 -16.30 -5.60
C SER A 215 -3.44 -15.61 -6.95
N GLN A 216 -4.26 -14.62 -7.26
CA GLN A 216 -4.16 -13.86 -8.51
C GLN A 216 -3.04 -12.83 -8.44
N ASP A 217 -2.40 -12.59 -9.58
CA ASP A 217 -1.49 -11.48 -9.77
C ASP A 217 -2.22 -10.20 -10.26
N THR A 218 -1.49 -9.09 -10.32
CA THR A 218 -2.03 -7.81 -10.80
C THR A 218 -2.58 -7.89 -12.22
N ASN A 219 -1.95 -8.67 -13.13
CA ASN A 219 -2.42 -8.78 -14.51
C ASN A 219 -3.76 -9.50 -14.58
N GLN A 220 -3.94 -10.53 -13.76
CA GLN A 220 -5.22 -11.26 -13.64
C GLN A 220 -6.33 -10.35 -13.10
N LEU A 221 -6.04 -9.55 -12.06
CA LEU A 221 -6.99 -8.56 -11.54
C LEU A 221 -7.39 -7.53 -12.60
N LEU A 222 -6.40 -6.95 -13.30
CA LEU A 222 -6.63 -5.98 -14.37
C LEU A 222 -7.46 -6.60 -15.52
N ALA A 223 -7.18 -7.86 -15.89
CA ALA A 223 -7.95 -8.56 -16.92
C ALA A 223 -9.42 -8.73 -16.53
N LYS A 224 -9.71 -9.09 -15.26
CA LYS A 224 -11.09 -9.16 -14.73
C LYS A 224 -11.79 -7.80 -14.80
N GLY A 225 -11.08 -6.73 -14.46
CA GLY A 225 -11.59 -5.36 -14.58
C GLY A 225 -11.90 -4.98 -16.03
N ALA A 226 -10.98 -5.25 -16.95
CA ALA A 226 -11.15 -4.96 -18.38
C ALA A 226 -12.32 -5.71 -19.01
N GLN A 227 -12.63 -6.90 -18.51
CA GLN A 227 -13.79 -7.70 -18.94
C GLN A 227 -15.12 -7.28 -18.30
N GLY A 228 -15.09 -6.33 -17.37
CA GLY A 228 -16.30 -5.85 -16.70
C GLY A 228 -16.86 -6.83 -15.67
N TYR A 229 -16.02 -7.66 -15.07
CA TYR A 229 -16.47 -8.61 -14.04
C TYR A 229 -16.57 -7.97 -12.65
N LEU A 230 -15.85 -6.88 -12.40
CA LEU A 230 -15.64 -6.31 -11.07
C LEU A 230 -16.68 -5.24 -10.72
N GLY A 231 -17.26 -5.36 -9.52
CA GLY A 231 -18.06 -4.31 -8.90
C GLY A 231 -17.21 -3.31 -8.12
N VAL A 232 -16.33 -3.80 -7.29
CA VAL A 232 -15.36 -3.02 -6.51
C VAL A 232 -13.96 -3.59 -6.71
N SER A 233 -12.98 -2.72 -6.83
CA SER A 233 -11.56 -3.07 -6.85
C SER A 233 -10.76 -2.09 -5.99
N THR A 234 -9.68 -2.57 -5.41
CA THR A 234 -8.74 -1.77 -4.61
C THR A 234 -7.34 -2.04 -5.07
#